data_2138798e3594b36138cf3cc1a96e2309
#
_entry.id   2138798e3594b36138cf3cc1a96e2309
#
_cell.length_a   1.000
_cell.length_b   1.000
_cell.length_c   1.000
_cell.angle_alpha   90.00
_cell.angle_beta   90.00
_cell.angle_gamma   90.00
#
_symmetry.space_group_name_H-M   'P 1'
#
loop_
_entity.id
_entity.type
_entity.pdbx_description
1 polymer ?
#
loop_
_entity_poly.entity_id
_entity_poly.type
_entity_poly.pdbx_seq_one_letter_code
_entity_poly.pdbx_strand_id
1 'polypeptide(L)'
;LSYNQQGIQSRLIPSFLALSVITALYSPLSANWVINDSDSSQNNNNHIDATISSNITLNNKNTAIYTDRNGAQLGQLIINDGVTIQVNKNGGKGIEINTGSNGTAVNNITNNGVINTRGTGISINDRSSAETITIGANGSITSAGGNAIYVGNSSRVNHIDIQGATTGSGGIINRGTIGVNGTSQLSGIKVTGSITSNNNRATALTNHGTIHGGINIENGGTLTGGSQGVNGRFYVAIHNNGGTINGGIKVGEGSTLNGGIMNYASGWGGHSTLNGGIEVAGTINGTNIGIQNSFATINGDVKITETGSMTGNIWNQTTINGKVEIKGTLTGEIRNRNNNSQSMITNGIIVSGGTITNGIKNEGTVQQNIKVENGGNLQGQGIVNQGKVEGDVQIQSSNVTNIQNTGTVTQKIELTQNSTIQGSITNTNTINGINIANSQIGGNIVNSGSNANTGAINITGTSNVGGSIVNQNGANFNNQITLEQGSKLGGISNNANSTMSGTLTLNGEVGAINNAGKFDSTLTLSNKVGQINNEESGTISNDITINNGGSVGTLANAGTMQNITNNGTLSNINNSGTMQAIT
;
A
#
# COMPACT_ATOMS: atom_id res chain seq x y z
N LEU A 1 -59.17 -52.64 -2.82
CA LEU A 1 -59.75 -53.42 -3.92
C LEU A 1 -58.68 -53.55 -4.99
N SER A 2 -58.17 -54.73 -5.06
CA SER A 2 -57.32 -55.44 -6.00
C SER A 2 -57.92 -55.48 -7.43
N TYR A 3 -57.06 -55.58 -8.43
CA TYR A 3 -56.99 -56.58 -9.52
C TYR A 3 -55.99 -56.06 -10.53
N ASN A 4 -54.83 -56.67 -10.68
CA ASN A 4 -54.46 -57.86 -11.45
C ASN A 4 -54.52 -57.71 -12.98
N GLN A 5 -53.38 -57.67 -13.56
CA GLN A 5 -52.68 -58.57 -14.46
C GLN A 5 -53.09 -58.68 -15.94
N GLN A 6 -52.01 -58.87 -16.63
CA GLN A 6 -51.83 -59.51 -17.97
C GLN A 6 -52.00 -58.53 -19.15
N GLY A 7 -51.03 -58.17 -19.97
CA GLY A 7 -50.08 -59.14 -20.59
C GLY A 7 -50.35 -59.15 -22.07
N ILE A 8 -49.62 -58.37 -22.85
CA ILE A 8 -49.45 -58.69 -24.30
C ILE A 8 -47.99 -58.39 -24.64
N GLN A 9 -47.24 -59.42 -24.85
CA GLN A 9 -45.94 -59.34 -25.54
C GLN A 9 -46.23 -59.08 -27.02
N SER A 10 -45.87 -57.94 -27.52
CA SER A 10 -45.61 -57.72 -28.93
C SER A 10 -44.12 -57.57 -29.14
N ARG A 11 -43.53 -58.59 -29.76
CA ARG A 11 -42.18 -58.53 -30.28
C ARG A 11 -42.11 -57.39 -31.32
N LEU A 12 -41.43 -56.34 -30.97
CA LEU A 12 -40.86 -55.39 -31.95
C LEU A 12 -39.36 -55.65 -32.01
N ILE A 13 -38.97 -56.18 -33.11
CA ILE A 13 -37.57 -56.29 -33.55
C ILE A 13 -37.03 -54.86 -33.64
N PRO A 14 -36.02 -54.47 -32.89
CA PRO A 14 -35.33 -53.23 -33.23
C PRO A 14 -34.49 -53.51 -34.45
N SER A 15 -34.91 -52.95 -35.57
CA SER A 15 -34.00 -52.74 -36.70
C SER A 15 -32.85 -51.87 -36.19
N PHE A 16 -31.70 -52.53 -35.98
CA PHE A 16 -30.44 -51.83 -35.82
C PHE A 16 -30.16 -51.08 -37.14
N LEU A 17 -30.59 -49.83 -37.21
CA LEU A 17 -29.95 -48.88 -38.08
C LEU A 17 -28.53 -48.71 -37.48
N ALA A 18 -27.60 -49.42 -38.08
CA ALA A 18 -26.17 -49.13 -37.91
C ALA A 18 -25.95 -47.73 -38.48
N LEU A 19 -26.15 -46.72 -37.63
CA LEU A 19 -25.58 -45.39 -37.89
C LEU A 19 -24.08 -45.61 -37.78
N SER A 20 -23.46 -45.91 -38.92
CA SER A 20 -22.00 -45.84 -39.05
C SER A 20 -21.68 -44.34 -38.81
N VAL A 21 -21.44 -44.02 -37.55
CA VAL A 21 -20.65 -42.86 -37.20
C VAL A 21 -19.29 -43.12 -37.83
N ILE A 22 -19.11 -42.55 -39.01
CA ILE A 22 -17.79 -42.27 -39.53
C ILE A 22 -17.25 -41.22 -38.51
N THR A 23 -16.71 -41.70 -37.41
CA THR A 23 -15.65 -41.00 -36.75
C THR A 23 -14.55 -40.93 -37.80
N ALA A 24 -14.57 -39.85 -38.58
CA ALA A 24 -13.38 -39.41 -39.23
C ALA A 24 -12.39 -39.30 -38.06
N LEU A 25 -11.56 -40.32 -37.90
CA LEU A 25 -10.28 -40.22 -37.21
C LEU A 25 -9.54 -39.12 -37.96
N TYR A 26 -9.83 -37.85 -37.57
CA TYR A 26 -8.82 -36.85 -37.66
C TYR A 26 -7.74 -37.38 -36.72
N SER A 27 -6.83 -38.17 -37.26
CA SER A 27 -5.49 -38.27 -36.66
C SER A 27 -5.08 -36.82 -36.48
N PRO A 28 -4.88 -36.33 -35.25
CA PRO A 28 -4.37 -34.99 -35.09
C PRO A 28 -3.15 -34.92 -35.99
N LEU A 29 -3.18 -34.05 -36.99
CA LEU A 29 -2.02 -33.83 -37.83
C LEU A 29 -0.89 -33.52 -36.84
N SER A 30 0.07 -34.44 -36.70
CA SER A 30 1.14 -34.33 -35.74
C SER A 30 1.87 -33.02 -35.95
N ALA A 31 1.71 -32.12 -35.02
CA ALA A 31 2.51 -30.88 -34.98
C ALA A 31 3.89 -31.23 -34.45
N ASN A 32 4.86 -30.49 -34.89
CA ASN A 32 6.25 -30.75 -34.55
C ASN A 32 6.92 -29.49 -34.04
N TRP A 33 7.86 -29.69 -33.14
CA TRP A 33 8.87 -28.70 -32.86
C TRP A 33 9.79 -28.60 -34.08
N VAL A 34 9.92 -27.41 -34.65
CA VAL A 34 10.88 -27.10 -35.69
C VAL A 34 12.12 -26.49 -35.06
N ILE A 35 13.25 -27.15 -35.22
CA ILE A 35 14.53 -26.76 -34.66
C ILE A 35 15.41 -26.32 -35.83
N ASN A 36 15.84 -25.08 -35.83
CA ASN A 36 16.87 -24.58 -36.75
C ASN A 36 18.24 -24.78 -36.08
N ASP A 37 18.97 -25.80 -36.48
CA ASP A 37 20.29 -26.11 -35.92
C ASP A 37 21.43 -25.32 -36.56
N SER A 38 21.21 -24.76 -37.78
CA SER A 38 22.10 -23.84 -38.46
C SER A 38 21.32 -22.91 -39.42
N ASP A 39 21.96 -21.88 -39.98
CA ASP A 39 21.35 -20.99 -40.97
C ASP A 39 20.89 -21.70 -42.26
N SER A 40 21.41 -22.88 -42.56
CA SER A 40 21.17 -23.60 -43.80
C SER A 40 20.28 -24.83 -43.66
N SER A 41 20.05 -25.35 -42.45
CA SER A 41 19.27 -26.56 -42.24
C SER A 41 18.00 -26.32 -41.40
N GLN A 42 16.92 -27.02 -41.75
CA GLN A 42 15.76 -27.25 -40.90
C GLN A 42 15.71 -28.70 -40.55
N ASN A 43 15.82 -29.02 -39.29
CA ASN A 43 15.66 -30.40 -38.81
C ASN A 43 14.20 -30.60 -38.46
N ASN A 44 13.39 -31.03 -39.46
CA ASN A 44 11.98 -31.39 -39.27
C ASN A 44 11.87 -32.80 -38.68
N ASN A 45 12.35 -33.01 -37.48
CA ASN A 45 12.07 -34.24 -36.77
C ASN A 45 10.64 -34.16 -36.20
N ASN A 46 9.82 -35.17 -36.51
CA ASN A 46 8.45 -35.32 -36.05
C ASN A 46 8.40 -35.62 -34.54
N HIS A 47 8.69 -34.61 -33.70
CA HIS A 47 8.73 -34.74 -32.24
C HIS A 47 7.58 -33.97 -31.60
N ILE A 48 6.68 -34.69 -30.95
CA ILE A 48 5.71 -34.09 -30.01
C ILE A 48 6.48 -33.56 -28.81
N ASP A 49 7.50 -34.27 -28.33
CA ASP A 49 8.47 -33.85 -27.32
C ASP A 49 9.83 -33.57 -27.96
N ALA A 50 10.52 -32.53 -27.50
CA ALA A 50 11.85 -32.18 -27.98
C ALA A 50 12.83 -31.94 -26.82
N THR A 51 14.04 -32.45 -26.95
CA THR A 51 15.17 -32.19 -26.05
C THR A 51 16.34 -31.66 -26.86
N ILE A 52 16.81 -30.47 -26.51
CA ILE A 52 17.94 -29.81 -27.14
C ILE A 52 19.19 -30.14 -26.32
N SER A 53 20.08 -30.92 -26.91
CA SER A 53 21.33 -31.39 -26.28
C SER A 53 22.60 -30.84 -26.94
N SER A 54 22.46 -30.01 -27.96
CA SER A 54 23.57 -29.41 -28.69
C SER A 54 23.35 -27.90 -28.90
N ASN A 55 24.44 -27.15 -29.00
CA ASN A 55 24.37 -25.72 -29.22
C ASN A 55 23.76 -25.38 -30.58
N ILE A 56 22.99 -24.29 -30.61
CA ILE A 56 22.39 -23.73 -31.81
C ILE A 56 22.91 -22.30 -31.99
N THR A 57 23.44 -22.00 -33.19
CA THR A 57 23.87 -20.61 -33.53
C THR A 57 23.26 -20.21 -34.86
N LEU A 58 22.43 -19.14 -34.82
CA LEU A 58 21.78 -18.57 -35.99
C LEU A 58 22.23 -17.12 -36.19
N ASN A 59 22.67 -16.80 -37.42
CA ASN A 59 23.03 -15.42 -37.80
C ASN A 59 21.97 -14.77 -38.69
N ASN A 60 21.30 -15.54 -39.53
CA ASN A 60 20.38 -15.02 -40.55
C ASN A 60 18.91 -15.42 -40.34
N LYS A 61 18.62 -16.49 -39.59
CA LYS A 61 17.26 -16.96 -39.31
C LYS A 61 16.62 -16.18 -38.15
N ASN A 62 15.29 -16.05 -38.20
CA ASN A 62 14.54 -15.26 -37.23
C ASN A 62 14.29 -15.98 -35.91
N THR A 63 14.20 -17.30 -35.89
CA THR A 63 13.77 -18.07 -34.71
C THR A 63 14.53 -19.39 -34.65
N ALA A 64 15.07 -19.74 -33.48
CA ALA A 64 15.78 -20.99 -33.30
C ALA A 64 14.82 -22.16 -33.18
N ILE A 65 13.80 -22.08 -32.34
CA ILE A 65 12.83 -23.16 -32.11
C ILE A 65 11.42 -22.56 -32.24
N TYR A 66 10.59 -23.22 -33.07
CA TYR A 66 9.22 -22.75 -33.26
C TYR A 66 8.27 -23.94 -33.55
N THR A 67 6.98 -23.67 -33.54
CA THR A 67 5.92 -24.63 -33.88
C THR A 67 5.54 -24.50 -35.36
N ASP A 68 5.33 -25.61 -36.07
CA ASP A 68 5.13 -25.61 -37.51
C ASP A 68 3.67 -25.60 -37.95
N ARG A 69 2.71 -25.80 -37.04
CA ARG A 69 1.30 -25.98 -37.39
C ARG A 69 0.34 -25.28 -36.42
N ASN A 70 -0.75 -24.88 -37.01
CA ASN A 70 -1.88 -24.21 -36.36
C ASN A 70 -2.80 -25.25 -35.68
N GLY A 71 -3.22 -25.01 -34.42
CA GLY A 71 -4.19 -25.83 -33.69
C GLY A 71 -3.62 -27.13 -33.15
N ALA A 72 -2.32 -27.27 -33.01
CA ALA A 72 -1.66 -28.49 -32.58
C ALA A 72 -1.50 -28.60 -31.06
N GLN A 73 -1.37 -29.83 -30.59
CA GLN A 73 -0.93 -30.17 -29.22
C GLN A 73 0.49 -30.73 -29.26
N LEU A 74 1.37 -30.05 -28.53
CA LEU A 74 2.77 -30.49 -28.36
C LEU A 74 3.01 -30.90 -26.91
N GLY A 75 3.94 -31.78 -26.69
CA GLY A 75 4.39 -32.17 -25.37
C GLY A 75 5.38 -31.17 -24.79
N GLN A 76 6.51 -31.66 -24.32
CA GLN A 76 7.50 -30.80 -23.66
C GLN A 76 8.65 -30.40 -24.61
N LEU A 77 9.21 -29.22 -24.33
CA LEU A 77 10.48 -28.77 -24.85
C LEU A 77 11.48 -28.62 -23.70
N ILE A 78 12.60 -29.32 -23.76
CA ILE A 78 13.67 -29.22 -22.77
C ILE A 78 14.94 -28.73 -23.45
N ILE A 79 15.55 -27.68 -22.93
CA ILE A 79 16.93 -27.27 -23.26
C ILE A 79 17.80 -27.75 -22.10
N ASN A 80 18.75 -28.63 -22.39
CA ASN A 80 19.61 -29.19 -21.37
C ASN A 80 20.61 -28.18 -20.81
N ASP A 81 21.09 -28.47 -19.61
CA ASP A 81 22.19 -27.73 -19.00
C ASP A 81 23.45 -27.76 -19.91
N GLY A 82 24.20 -26.67 -19.93
CA GLY A 82 25.37 -26.52 -20.79
C GLY A 82 25.07 -26.23 -22.27
N VAL A 83 23.82 -26.30 -22.71
CA VAL A 83 23.43 -25.97 -24.09
C VAL A 83 23.24 -24.47 -24.26
N THR A 84 23.76 -23.91 -25.35
CA THR A 84 23.57 -22.50 -25.73
C THR A 84 22.79 -22.39 -27.04
N ILE A 85 21.70 -21.61 -26.98
CA ILE A 85 20.95 -21.15 -28.16
C ILE A 85 21.30 -19.69 -28.39
N GLN A 86 22.00 -19.40 -29.47
CA GLN A 86 22.45 -18.06 -29.86
C GLN A 86 21.73 -17.61 -31.14
N VAL A 87 20.97 -16.51 -31.08
CA VAL A 87 20.31 -15.91 -32.24
C VAL A 87 20.81 -14.48 -32.45
N ASN A 88 21.68 -14.30 -33.44
CA ASN A 88 22.39 -13.05 -33.69
C ASN A 88 21.60 -12.06 -34.57
N LYS A 89 20.54 -12.50 -35.23
CA LYS A 89 19.73 -11.65 -36.10
C LYS A 89 18.93 -10.63 -35.28
N ASN A 90 18.88 -9.39 -35.71
CA ASN A 90 18.07 -8.35 -35.06
C ASN A 90 16.60 -8.75 -35.05
N GLY A 91 15.95 -8.67 -33.87
CA GLY A 91 14.59 -9.14 -33.66
C GLY A 91 14.43 -10.67 -33.59
N GLY A 92 15.54 -11.42 -33.70
CA GLY A 92 15.51 -12.88 -33.67
C GLY A 92 15.13 -13.44 -32.32
N LYS A 93 14.36 -14.53 -32.30
CA LYS A 93 13.77 -15.14 -31.13
C LYS A 93 14.42 -16.47 -30.78
N GLY A 94 14.47 -16.82 -29.52
CA GLY A 94 14.90 -18.15 -29.07
C GLY A 94 13.83 -19.20 -29.33
N ILE A 95 12.69 -19.07 -28.66
CA ILE A 95 11.53 -19.97 -28.78
C ILE A 95 10.31 -19.14 -29.17
N GLU A 96 9.56 -19.62 -30.17
CA GLU A 96 8.30 -18.99 -30.58
C GLU A 96 7.17 -20.01 -30.74
N ILE A 97 6.13 -19.85 -29.94
CA ILE A 97 4.88 -20.56 -30.10
C ILE A 97 3.90 -19.61 -30.80
N ASN A 98 3.75 -19.79 -32.11
CA ASN A 98 2.96 -18.91 -32.96
C ASN A 98 2.55 -19.65 -34.22
N THR A 99 1.26 -19.93 -34.39
CA THR A 99 0.77 -20.67 -35.54
C THR A 99 -0.53 -20.12 -36.12
N GLY A 100 -0.81 -18.83 -35.93
CA GLY A 100 -1.96 -18.18 -36.59
C GLY A 100 -3.28 -18.32 -35.82
N SER A 101 -4.41 -18.46 -36.53
CA SER A 101 -5.74 -18.20 -35.98
C SER A 101 -6.26 -19.21 -34.95
N ASN A 102 -5.77 -20.43 -34.91
CA ASN A 102 -6.30 -21.50 -34.03
C ASN A 102 -5.43 -21.79 -32.80
N GLY A 103 -4.27 -21.14 -32.69
CA GLY A 103 -3.34 -21.33 -31.56
C GLY A 103 -2.70 -22.73 -31.51
N THR A 104 -1.64 -22.85 -30.73
CA THR A 104 -0.96 -24.12 -30.43
C THR A 104 -0.87 -24.27 -28.92
N ALA A 105 -1.15 -25.46 -28.40
CA ALA A 105 -0.98 -25.80 -27.00
C ALA A 105 0.34 -26.57 -26.80
N VAL A 106 1.12 -26.17 -25.81
CA VAL A 106 2.38 -26.81 -25.42
C VAL A 106 2.27 -27.18 -23.95
N ASN A 107 2.70 -28.39 -23.58
CA ASN A 107 2.69 -28.77 -22.18
C ASN A 107 3.74 -27.94 -21.40
N ASN A 108 5.02 -28.21 -21.59
CA ASN A 108 6.05 -27.54 -20.80
C ASN A 108 7.19 -27.02 -21.68
N ILE A 109 7.72 -25.86 -21.31
CA ILE A 109 8.98 -25.33 -21.83
C ILE A 109 9.93 -25.23 -20.64
N THR A 110 10.98 -26.05 -20.62
CA THR A 110 12.00 -26.03 -19.57
C THR A 110 13.34 -25.63 -20.16
N ASN A 111 13.90 -24.53 -19.71
CA ASN A 111 15.21 -24.08 -20.09
C ASN A 111 16.19 -24.23 -18.93
N ASN A 112 17.08 -25.22 -19.02
CA ASN A 112 18.21 -25.39 -18.10
C ASN A 112 19.54 -24.88 -18.71
N GLY A 113 19.52 -24.49 -19.99
CA GLY A 113 20.68 -23.96 -20.72
C GLY A 113 20.63 -22.43 -20.86
N VAL A 114 21.31 -21.93 -21.88
CA VAL A 114 21.42 -20.47 -22.14
C VAL A 114 20.70 -20.13 -23.44
N ILE A 115 19.79 -19.16 -23.38
CA ILE A 115 19.15 -18.56 -24.56
C ILE A 115 19.62 -17.13 -24.69
N ASN A 116 20.42 -16.83 -25.73
CA ASN A 116 20.89 -15.49 -26.07
C ASN A 116 20.28 -15.02 -27.38
N THR A 117 19.53 -13.92 -27.34
CA THR A 117 18.84 -13.39 -28.54
C THR A 117 18.99 -11.90 -28.67
N ARG A 118 18.79 -11.39 -29.90
CA ARG A 118 18.64 -9.94 -30.16
C ARG A 118 17.17 -9.49 -30.18
N GLY A 119 16.24 -10.41 -30.13
CA GLY A 119 14.81 -10.17 -29.98
C GLY A 119 14.29 -10.81 -28.69
N THR A 120 13.15 -11.47 -28.76
CA THR A 120 12.51 -12.09 -27.58
C THR A 120 13.07 -13.47 -27.27
N GLY A 121 13.33 -13.78 -26.01
CA GLY A 121 13.80 -15.09 -25.58
C GLY A 121 12.76 -16.18 -25.83
N ILE A 122 11.62 -16.11 -25.11
CA ILE A 122 10.47 -17.01 -25.28
C ILE A 122 9.21 -16.17 -25.58
N SER A 123 8.52 -16.52 -26.65
CA SER A 123 7.32 -15.80 -27.13
C SER A 123 6.16 -16.76 -27.33
N ILE A 124 5.05 -16.52 -26.62
CA ILE A 124 3.79 -17.25 -26.77
C ILE A 124 2.78 -16.29 -27.40
N ASN A 125 2.43 -16.50 -28.68
CA ASN A 125 1.60 -15.58 -29.48
C ASN A 125 0.35 -16.27 -30.04
N ASP A 126 -0.52 -15.46 -30.63
CA ASP A 126 -1.60 -15.88 -31.51
C ASP A 126 -2.53 -16.96 -30.94
N ARG A 127 -3.10 -16.70 -29.75
CA ARG A 127 -4.00 -17.63 -29.05
C ARG A 127 -3.35 -18.95 -28.61
N SER A 128 -2.04 -19.03 -28.68
CA SER A 128 -1.30 -20.21 -28.25
C SER A 128 -1.22 -20.29 -26.72
N SER A 129 -0.93 -21.48 -26.21
CA SER A 129 -0.82 -21.72 -24.78
C SER A 129 0.38 -22.59 -24.41
N ALA A 130 0.86 -22.42 -23.17
CA ALA A 130 1.78 -23.31 -22.51
C ALA A 130 1.26 -23.64 -21.11
N GLU A 131 1.41 -24.89 -20.66
CA GLU A 131 1.09 -25.22 -19.27
C GLU A 131 2.11 -24.58 -18.34
N THR A 132 3.40 -24.79 -18.59
CA THR A 132 4.45 -24.23 -17.75
C THR A 132 5.63 -23.72 -18.57
N ILE A 133 6.18 -22.57 -18.16
CA ILE A 133 7.50 -22.10 -18.59
C ILE A 133 8.40 -22.10 -17.36
N THR A 134 9.43 -22.94 -17.37
CA THR A 134 10.42 -23.03 -16.30
C THR A 134 11.79 -22.60 -16.80
N ILE A 135 12.40 -21.63 -16.13
CA ILE A 135 13.82 -21.33 -16.27
C ILE A 135 14.51 -21.95 -15.07
N GLY A 136 15.14 -23.09 -15.29
CA GLY A 136 15.79 -23.87 -14.22
C GLY A 136 16.95 -23.10 -13.58
N ALA A 137 17.45 -23.58 -12.45
CA ALA A 137 18.47 -22.88 -11.66
C ALA A 137 19.76 -22.54 -12.45
N ASN A 138 20.16 -23.42 -13.38
CA ASN A 138 21.30 -23.19 -14.29
C ASN A 138 20.87 -22.50 -15.60
N GLY A 139 19.55 -22.37 -15.83
CA GLY A 139 18.99 -21.78 -17.03
C GLY A 139 19.10 -20.26 -17.05
N SER A 140 19.32 -19.72 -18.25
CA SER A 140 19.29 -18.28 -18.43
C SER A 140 18.66 -17.86 -19.75
N ILE A 141 18.08 -16.65 -19.75
CA ILE A 141 17.63 -15.97 -20.97
C ILE A 141 18.26 -14.58 -20.98
N THR A 142 18.95 -14.25 -22.07
CA THR A 142 19.44 -12.90 -22.32
C THR A 142 18.88 -12.40 -23.65
N SER A 143 18.02 -11.38 -23.59
CA SER A 143 17.44 -10.72 -24.76
C SER A 143 17.98 -9.31 -24.87
N ALA A 144 18.78 -9.02 -25.89
CA ALA A 144 19.43 -7.71 -26.01
C ALA A 144 18.47 -6.57 -26.43
N GLY A 145 17.46 -6.86 -27.25
CA GLY A 145 16.53 -5.85 -27.77
C GLY A 145 15.05 -6.15 -27.59
N GLY A 146 14.70 -7.33 -27.07
CA GLY A 146 13.32 -7.76 -26.81
C GLY A 146 13.09 -8.13 -25.36
N ASN A 147 11.99 -8.79 -25.10
CA ASN A 147 11.63 -9.27 -23.77
C ASN A 147 12.28 -10.64 -23.50
N ALA A 148 12.59 -10.95 -22.25
CA ALA A 148 13.00 -12.32 -21.93
C ALA A 148 11.85 -13.30 -22.18
N ILE A 149 10.66 -13.01 -21.65
CA ILE A 149 9.44 -13.78 -21.88
C ILE A 149 8.31 -12.85 -22.28
N TYR A 150 7.56 -13.20 -23.31
CA TYR A 150 6.41 -12.48 -23.83
C TYR A 150 5.19 -13.38 -23.95
N VAL A 151 4.08 -13.01 -23.32
CA VAL A 151 2.79 -13.66 -23.48
C VAL A 151 1.87 -12.69 -24.21
N GLY A 152 1.53 -13.03 -25.45
CA GLY A 152 0.77 -12.17 -26.37
C GLY A 152 -0.72 -12.12 -26.06
N ASN A 153 -1.44 -11.23 -26.78
CA ASN A 153 -2.89 -11.10 -26.65
C ASN A 153 -3.58 -12.44 -26.94
N SER A 154 -4.61 -12.75 -26.15
CA SER A 154 -5.38 -14.01 -26.26
C SER A 154 -4.57 -15.29 -26.03
N SER A 155 -3.29 -15.19 -25.69
CA SER A 155 -2.43 -16.34 -25.36
C SER A 155 -2.47 -16.63 -23.87
N ARG A 156 -2.07 -17.85 -23.49
CA ARG A 156 -2.12 -18.29 -22.10
C ARG A 156 -0.87 -19.06 -21.70
N VAL A 157 -0.43 -18.83 -20.45
CA VAL A 157 0.57 -19.65 -19.76
C VAL A 157 0.03 -19.96 -18.37
N ASN A 158 -0.11 -21.22 -17.98
CA ASN A 158 -0.69 -21.53 -16.67
C ASN A 158 0.26 -21.22 -15.51
N HIS A 159 1.58 -21.36 -15.72
CA HIS A 159 2.58 -21.08 -14.70
C HIS A 159 3.91 -20.64 -15.30
N ILE A 160 4.55 -19.64 -14.69
CA ILE A 160 5.92 -19.24 -15.00
C ILE A 160 6.76 -19.38 -13.74
N ASP A 161 7.79 -20.24 -13.80
CA ASP A 161 8.73 -20.47 -12.69
C ASP A 161 10.14 -20.06 -13.11
N ILE A 162 10.67 -19.02 -12.45
CA ILE A 162 12.00 -18.48 -12.70
C ILE A 162 12.91 -18.83 -11.53
N GLN A 163 13.71 -19.86 -11.70
CA GLN A 163 14.73 -20.30 -10.73
C GLN A 163 16.13 -19.78 -11.12
N GLY A 164 16.38 -19.59 -12.40
CA GLY A 164 17.61 -19.05 -12.96
C GLY A 164 17.52 -17.55 -13.26
N ALA A 165 18.21 -17.10 -14.31
CA ALA A 165 18.31 -15.68 -14.64
C ALA A 165 17.58 -15.32 -15.94
N THR A 166 16.77 -14.28 -15.92
CA THR A 166 16.15 -13.73 -17.13
C THR A 166 16.47 -12.25 -17.28
N THR A 167 17.00 -11.87 -18.43
CA THR A 167 17.32 -10.48 -18.75
C THR A 167 16.74 -10.11 -20.11
N GLY A 168 16.04 -8.98 -20.16
CA GLY A 168 15.45 -8.49 -21.40
C GLY A 168 15.08 -7.04 -21.30
N SER A 169 14.72 -6.42 -22.42
CA SER A 169 14.30 -5.02 -22.46
C SER A 169 13.12 -4.75 -21.52
N GLY A 170 12.24 -5.72 -21.33
CA GLY A 170 11.12 -5.67 -20.41
C GLY A 170 10.99 -6.92 -19.52
N GLY A 171 12.07 -7.68 -19.31
CA GLY A 171 11.98 -8.93 -18.52
C GLY A 171 10.80 -9.81 -18.97
N ILE A 172 9.72 -9.85 -18.19
CA ILE A 172 8.45 -10.52 -18.54
C ILE A 172 7.39 -9.48 -18.92
N ILE A 173 6.79 -9.64 -20.09
CA ILE A 173 5.61 -8.85 -20.50
C ILE A 173 4.42 -9.79 -20.74
N ASN A 174 3.34 -9.55 -19.99
CA ASN A 174 2.06 -10.23 -20.15
C ASN A 174 1.02 -9.32 -20.81
N ARG A 175 0.48 -9.73 -21.95
CA ARG A 175 -0.70 -9.14 -22.60
C ARG A 175 -1.88 -10.11 -22.67
N GLY A 176 -1.63 -11.39 -22.39
CA GLY A 176 -2.60 -12.47 -22.38
C GLY A 176 -3.03 -12.83 -20.95
N THR A 177 -3.04 -14.13 -20.69
CA THR A 177 -3.37 -14.67 -19.37
C THR A 177 -2.23 -15.52 -18.84
N ILE A 178 -1.79 -15.25 -17.64
CA ILE A 178 -0.89 -16.13 -16.88
C ILE A 178 -1.69 -16.66 -15.69
N GLY A 179 -1.62 -17.97 -15.46
CA GLY A 179 -2.32 -18.65 -14.37
C GLY A 179 -3.69 -19.21 -14.75
N VAL A 180 -4.25 -19.97 -13.82
CA VAL A 180 -5.55 -20.62 -13.92
C VAL A 180 -6.48 -20.04 -12.88
N ASN A 181 -7.69 -19.66 -13.30
CA ASN A 181 -8.69 -19.11 -12.39
C ASN A 181 -9.17 -20.21 -11.41
N GLY A 182 -9.18 -19.91 -10.12
CA GLY A 182 -9.75 -20.78 -9.07
C GLY A 182 -8.84 -21.91 -8.57
N THR A 183 -7.58 -21.99 -8.98
CA THR A 183 -6.61 -22.97 -8.47
C THR A 183 -5.61 -22.31 -7.53
N SER A 184 -5.41 -22.89 -6.34
CA SER A 184 -4.58 -22.32 -5.27
C SER A 184 -3.11 -22.75 -5.28
N GLN A 185 -2.66 -23.62 -6.16
CA GLN A 185 -1.36 -24.30 -5.93
C GLN A 185 -0.38 -24.28 -7.08
N LEU A 186 -0.31 -23.82 -8.11
CA LEU A 186 0.72 -23.70 -9.17
C LEU A 186 0.17 -22.83 -10.31
N SER A 187 -0.22 -21.62 -9.98
CA SER A 187 -0.64 -20.68 -11.00
C SER A 187 0.04 -19.33 -10.77
N GLY A 188 0.17 -18.55 -11.83
CA GLY A 188 0.81 -17.25 -11.75
C GLY A 188 2.31 -17.27 -12.00
N ILE A 189 3.02 -16.34 -11.37
CA ILE A 189 4.47 -16.16 -11.56
C ILE A 189 5.19 -16.40 -10.24
N LYS A 190 6.14 -17.32 -10.26
CA LYS A 190 7.05 -17.60 -9.15
C LYS A 190 8.48 -17.23 -9.55
N VAL A 191 9.19 -16.57 -8.64
CA VAL A 191 10.57 -16.15 -8.86
C VAL A 191 11.41 -16.49 -7.64
N THR A 192 12.35 -17.41 -7.81
CA THR A 192 13.40 -17.74 -6.84
C THR A 192 14.79 -17.37 -7.38
N GLY A 193 14.89 -17.10 -8.68
CA GLY A 193 16.08 -16.58 -9.37
C GLY A 193 15.98 -15.07 -9.61
N SER A 194 16.31 -14.63 -10.84
CA SER A 194 16.32 -13.21 -11.14
C SER A 194 15.59 -12.83 -12.43
N ILE A 195 14.90 -11.69 -12.39
CA ILE A 195 14.34 -11.03 -13.56
C ILE A 195 14.91 -9.62 -13.63
N THR A 196 15.63 -9.29 -14.72
CA THR A 196 16.26 -7.99 -14.88
C THR A 196 15.82 -7.32 -16.17
N SER A 197 15.44 -6.05 -16.10
CA SER A 197 15.31 -5.20 -17.27
C SER A 197 16.68 -4.60 -17.66
N ASN A 198 17.12 -4.82 -18.89
CA ASN A 198 18.33 -4.17 -19.44
C ASN A 198 18.02 -2.83 -20.12
N ASN A 199 16.76 -2.42 -20.17
CA ASN A 199 16.35 -1.11 -20.67
C ASN A 199 16.10 -0.17 -19.49
N ASN A 200 16.83 0.93 -19.44
CA ASN A 200 16.76 1.91 -18.36
C ASN A 200 15.35 2.49 -18.09
N ARG A 201 14.43 2.37 -19.05
CA ARG A 201 13.06 2.91 -18.95
C ARG A 201 11.97 1.84 -18.83
N ALA A 202 12.34 0.58 -18.70
CA ALA A 202 11.38 -0.51 -18.61
C ALA A 202 11.38 -1.18 -17.24
N THR A 203 10.45 -2.07 -17.01
CA THR A 203 10.27 -2.81 -15.75
C THR A 203 10.76 -4.25 -15.90
N ALA A 204 11.03 -4.92 -14.78
CA ALA A 204 11.31 -6.36 -14.80
C ALA A 204 10.07 -7.16 -15.18
N LEU A 205 8.88 -6.71 -14.73
CA LEU A 205 7.61 -7.34 -15.06
C LEU A 205 6.56 -6.28 -15.39
N THR A 206 5.94 -6.39 -16.56
CA THR A 206 4.79 -5.56 -16.96
C THR A 206 3.58 -6.44 -17.24
N ASN A 207 2.43 -6.13 -16.61
CA ASN A 207 1.16 -6.79 -16.86
C ASN A 207 0.16 -5.85 -17.53
N HIS A 208 -0.26 -6.20 -18.74
CA HIS A 208 -1.37 -5.57 -19.47
C HIS A 208 -2.59 -6.49 -19.58
N GLY A 209 -2.44 -7.77 -19.24
CA GLY A 209 -3.46 -8.79 -19.31
C GLY A 209 -3.91 -9.23 -17.93
N THR A 210 -4.14 -10.53 -17.77
CA THR A 210 -4.55 -11.11 -16.49
C THR A 210 -3.48 -12.04 -15.95
N ILE A 211 -3.18 -11.93 -14.64
CA ILE A 211 -2.38 -12.89 -13.90
C ILE A 211 -3.27 -13.49 -12.81
N HIS A 212 -3.50 -14.81 -12.84
CA HIS A 212 -4.12 -15.57 -11.76
C HIS A 212 -3.03 -16.20 -10.89
N GLY A 213 -3.31 -16.41 -9.58
CA GLY A 213 -2.35 -16.97 -8.64
C GLY A 213 -1.26 -16.01 -8.16
N GLY A 214 -1.30 -14.76 -8.65
CA GLY A 214 -0.42 -13.68 -8.17
C GLY A 214 1.01 -13.72 -8.70
N ILE A 215 1.84 -12.89 -8.07
CA ILE A 215 3.28 -12.79 -8.32
C ILE A 215 3.99 -13.04 -6.99
N ASN A 216 4.73 -14.14 -6.92
CA ASN A 216 5.44 -14.59 -5.72
C ASN A 216 6.95 -14.54 -5.95
N ILE A 217 7.63 -13.67 -5.23
CA ILE A 217 9.10 -13.58 -5.20
C ILE A 217 9.55 -14.19 -3.88
N GLU A 218 10.27 -15.28 -3.92
CA GLU A 218 10.56 -16.13 -2.78
C GLU A 218 12.04 -16.56 -2.75
N ASN A 219 12.50 -17.01 -1.59
CA ASN A 219 13.80 -17.70 -1.43
C ASN A 219 15.00 -16.97 -2.06
N GLY A 220 15.08 -15.67 -1.86
CA GLY A 220 16.15 -14.85 -2.42
C GLY A 220 15.92 -14.36 -3.85
N GLY A 221 14.74 -14.58 -4.41
CA GLY A 221 14.38 -14.09 -5.74
C GLY A 221 14.54 -12.59 -5.88
N THR A 222 14.96 -12.14 -7.06
CA THR A 222 15.26 -10.72 -7.32
C THR A 222 14.58 -10.22 -8.59
N LEU A 223 13.87 -9.09 -8.51
CA LEU A 223 13.39 -8.35 -9.67
C LEU A 223 14.08 -6.99 -9.75
N THR A 224 14.67 -6.67 -10.90
CA THR A 224 15.37 -5.39 -11.10
C THR A 224 14.77 -4.66 -12.31
N GLY A 225 14.14 -3.51 -12.04
CA GLY A 225 13.65 -2.60 -13.08
C GLY A 225 14.77 -1.74 -13.68
N GLY A 226 14.47 -1.01 -14.75
CA GLY A 226 15.43 -0.11 -15.38
C GLY A 226 15.73 1.14 -14.52
N SER A 227 16.97 1.57 -14.48
CA SER A 227 17.48 2.61 -13.56
C SER A 227 16.85 4.01 -13.73
N GLN A 228 16.29 4.33 -14.91
CA GLN A 228 15.62 5.62 -15.18
C GLN A 228 14.09 5.55 -15.00
N GLY A 229 13.56 4.34 -14.81
CA GLY A 229 12.16 4.11 -14.54
C GLY A 229 11.19 4.41 -15.69
N VAL A 230 9.93 4.10 -15.47
CA VAL A 230 8.83 4.36 -16.41
C VAL A 230 8.66 5.88 -16.58
N ASN A 231 8.60 6.34 -17.84
CA ASN A 231 8.49 7.76 -18.21
C ASN A 231 9.63 8.65 -17.64
N GLY A 232 10.81 8.08 -17.35
CA GLY A 232 11.96 8.82 -16.83
C GLY A 232 11.80 9.39 -15.42
N ARG A 233 10.80 8.91 -14.65
CA ARG A 233 10.48 9.45 -13.32
C ARG A 233 10.52 8.43 -12.20
N PHE A 234 10.27 7.15 -12.48
CA PHE A 234 10.04 6.18 -11.43
C PHE A 234 10.80 4.88 -11.68
N TYR A 235 11.63 4.50 -10.73
CA TYR A 235 12.31 3.21 -10.70
C TYR A 235 11.31 2.14 -10.25
N VAL A 236 10.86 1.28 -11.17
CA VAL A 236 9.78 0.33 -10.97
C VAL A 236 10.21 -1.06 -11.41
N ALA A 237 10.05 -2.05 -10.55
CA ALA A 237 10.30 -3.45 -10.85
C ALA A 237 9.05 -4.15 -11.41
N ILE A 238 7.87 -3.90 -10.81
CA ILE A 238 6.60 -4.48 -11.23
C ILE A 238 5.62 -3.38 -11.62
N HIS A 239 5.07 -3.47 -12.84
CA HIS A 239 4.06 -2.54 -13.35
C HIS A 239 2.79 -3.30 -13.80
N ASN A 240 1.70 -3.15 -13.06
CA ASN A 240 0.38 -3.55 -13.51
C ASN A 240 -0.24 -2.40 -14.29
N ASN A 241 -0.17 -2.45 -15.62
CA ASN A 241 -0.54 -1.36 -16.52
C ASN A 241 -1.81 -1.68 -17.31
N GLY A 242 -2.96 -1.34 -16.75
CA GLY A 242 -4.27 -1.66 -17.33
C GLY A 242 -4.68 -3.14 -17.20
N GLY A 243 -3.89 -3.94 -16.52
CA GLY A 243 -4.13 -5.37 -16.31
C GLY A 243 -4.80 -5.70 -14.98
N THR A 244 -5.10 -7.00 -14.81
CA THR A 244 -5.62 -7.56 -13.56
C THR A 244 -4.62 -8.56 -12.98
N ILE A 245 -4.32 -8.44 -11.68
CA ILE A 245 -3.55 -9.43 -10.93
C ILE A 245 -4.48 -10.01 -9.86
N ASN A 246 -4.78 -11.29 -9.95
CA ASN A 246 -5.56 -12.04 -8.95
C ASN A 246 -4.58 -12.88 -8.12
N GLY A 247 -4.66 -12.80 -6.78
CA GLY A 247 -3.77 -13.51 -5.86
C GLY A 247 -2.68 -12.62 -5.25
N GLY A 248 -2.66 -11.33 -5.63
CA GLY A 248 -1.78 -10.34 -5.01
C GLY A 248 -0.33 -10.38 -5.49
N ILE A 249 0.52 -9.60 -4.80
CA ILE A 249 1.97 -9.56 -4.99
C ILE A 249 2.63 -9.83 -3.65
N LYS A 250 3.51 -10.83 -3.61
CA LYS A 250 4.26 -11.20 -2.42
C LYS A 250 5.76 -11.08 -2.66
N VAL A 251 6.42 -10.29 -1.83
CA VAL A 251 7.88 -10.21 -1.74
C VAL A 251 8.28 -10.91 -0.45
N GLY A 252 8.68 -12.17 -0.57
CA GLY A 252 9.03 -13.04 0.54
C GLY A 252 10.32 -12.63 1.24
N GLU A 253 10.55 -13.18 2.42
CA GLU A 253 11.76 -12.95 3.21
C GLU A 253 13.02 -13.29 2.41
N GLY A 254 14.08 -12.48 2.54
CA GLY A 254 15.32 -12.61 1.78
C GLY A 254 15.23 -12.20 0.31
N SER A 255 14.04 -11.95 -0.23
CA SER A 255 13.84 -11.54 -1.62
C SER A 255 13.92 -10.03 -1.80
N THR A 256 14.25 -9.58 -3.03
CA THR A 256 14.51 -8.16 -3.28
C THR A 256 13.83 -7.67 -4.56
N LEU A 257 13.10 -6.57 -4.45
CA LEU A 257 12.72 -5.75 -5.60
C LEU A 257 13.64 -4.53 -5.68
N ASN A 258 14.43 -4.44 -6.73
CA ASN A 258 15.15 -3.22 -7.08
C ASN A 258 14.26 -2.39 -8.00
N GLY A 259 13.52 -1.46 -7.40
CA GLY A 259 12.43 -0.68 -7.96
C GLY A 259 11.10 -0.94 -7.25
N GLY A 260 10.17 -0.02 -7.40
CA GLY A 260 8.85 -0.09 -6.75
C GLY A 260 7.84 -0.99 -7.46
N ILE A 261 6.66 -1.09 -6.87
CA ILE A 261 5.45 -1.70 -7.44
C ILE A 261 4.51 -0.58 -7.87
N MET A 262 4.08 -0.60 -9.12
CA MET A 262 3.13 0.36 -9.68
C MET A 262 1.87 -0.33 -10.16
N ASN A 263 0.74 -0.07 -9.50
CA ASN A 263 -0.60 -0.43 -9.97
C ASN A 263 -1.19 0.84 -10.61
N TYR A 264 -1.03 0.97 -11.93
CA TYR A 264 -1.32 2.22 -12.63
C TYR A 264 -1.69 1.95 -14.09
N ALA A 265 -2.81 2.49 -14.53
CA ALA A 265 -3.18 2.46 -15.93
C ALA A 265 -2.67 3.72 -16.63
N SER A 266 -1.71 3.58 -17.53
CA SER A 266 -1.21 4.68 -18.36
C SER A 266 -2.00 4.81 -19.65
N GLY A 267 -2.57 5.98 -19.91
CA GLY A 267 -3.19 6.31 -21.19
C GLY A 267 -4.59 5.71 -21.41
N TRP A 268 -4.90 5.32 -22.64
CA TRP A 268 -6.22 4.94 -23.12
C TRP A 268 -6.69 3.53 -22.73
N GLY A 269 -5.92 2.81 -21.93
CA GLY A 269 -6.16 1.41 -21.59
C GLY A 269 -6.64 1.21 -20.17
N GLY A 270 -7.92 1.22 -19.94
CA GLY A 270 -8.56 0.56 -18.82
C GLY A 270 -8.11 0.94 -17.40
N HIS A 271 -8.71 0.29 -16.42
CA HIS A 271 -8.43 0.42 -14.99
C HIS A 271 -7.57 -0.76 -14.54
N SER A 272 -6.45 -0.49 -13.87
CA SER A 272 -5.63 -1.57 -13.28
C SER A 272 -6.29 -2.11 -12.01
N THR A 273 -6.32 -3.43 -11.86
CA THR A 273 -6.88 -4.07 -10.66
C THR A 273 -5.87 -5.03 -10.06
N LEU A 274 -5.67 -4.93 -8.76
CA LEU A 274 -4.87 -5.86 -7.99
C LEU A 274 -5.74 -6.47 -6.90
N ASN A 275 -6.10 -7.74 -7.04
CA ASN A 275 -6.87 -8.51 -6.08
C ASN A 275 -5.93 -9.37 -5.23
N GLY A 276 -6.09 -9.33 -3.90
CA GLY A 276 -5.27 -10.09 -2.95
C GLY A 276 -4.19 -9.27 -2.24
N GLY A 277 -4.09 -7.96 -2.58
CA GLY A 277 -3.20 -7.04 -1.85
C GLY A 277 -1.71 -7.15 -2.19
N ILE A 278 -0.87 -6.53 -1.35
CA ILE A 278 0.60 -6.55 -1.47
C ILE A 278 1.18 -6.91 -0.10
N GLU A 279 2.02 -7.93 -0.04
CA GLU A 279 2.75 -8.32 1.16
C GLU A 279 4.26 -8.20 0.92
N VAL A 280 4.94 -7.50 1.82
CA VAL A 280 6.39 -7.28 1.77
C VAL A 280 7.01 -7.82 3.05
N ALA A 281 7.62 -8.99 2.98
CA ALA A 281 8.45 -9.59 4.02
C ALA A 281 9.95 -9.49 3.69
N GLY A 282 10.28 -9.25 2.44
CA GLY A 282 11.62 -8.98 1.94
C GLY A 282 11.92 -7.47 1.82
N THR A 283 12.67 -7.11 0.78
CA THR A 283 13.13 -5.73 0.58
C THR A 283 12.58 -5.13 -0.72
N ILE A 284 12.08 -3.90 -0.66
CA ILE A 284 11.79 -3.08 -1.83
C ILE A 284 12.69 -1.85 -1.82
N ASN A 285 13.56 -1.75 -2.84
CA ASN A 285 14.45 -0.63 -3.05
C ASN A 285 13.84 0.32 -4.11
N GLY A 286 12.80 1.05 -3.73
CA GLY A 286 12.27 2.15 -4.53
C GLY A 286 13.06 3.44 -4.30
N THR A 287 13.04 4.39 -5.24
CA THR A 287 13.61 5.73 -5.01
C THR A 287 12.56 6.70 -4.45
N ASN A 288 11.58 7.05 -5.26
CA ASN A 288 10.45 7.89 -4.83
C ASN A 288 9.20 7.07 -4.56
N ILE A 289 9.06 5.94 -5.24
CA ILE A 289 7.91 5.04 -5.15
C ILE A 289 8.39 3.69 -4.63
N GLY A 290 7.84 3.27 -3.49
CA GLY A 290 7.83 1.88 -3.06
C GLY A 290 6.60 1.16 -3.61
N ILE A 291 5.40 1.72 -3.36
CA ILE A 291 4.13 1.23 -3.90
C ILE A 291 3.30 2.42 -4.37
N GLN A 292 2.79 2.35 -5.60
CA GLN A 292 1.85 3.35 -6.13
C GLN A 292 0.56 2.67 -6.59
N ASN A 293 -0.58 3.24 -6.18
CA ASN A 293 -1.91 2.91 -6.69
C ASN A 293 -2.56 4.17 -7.28
N SER A 294 -2.69 4.23 -8.60
CA SER A 294 -3.19 5.42 -9.30
C SER A 294 -3.96 5.02 -10.56
N PHE A 295 -5.13 5.59 -10.78
CA PHE A 295 -6.10 5.16 -11.82
C PHE A 295 -6.34 3.63 -11.75
N ALA A 296 -6.42 3.10 -10.52
CA ALA A 296 -6.36 1.67 -10.25
C ALA A 296 -7.07 1.34 -8.94
N THR A 297 -7.30 0.06 -8.68
CA THR A 297 -7.82 -0.42 -7.39
C THR A 297 -6.94 -1.53 -6.85
N ILE A 298 -6.65 -1.46 -5.55
CA ILE A 298 -6.11 -2.58 -4.78
C ILE A 298 -7.24 -3.13 -3.92
N ASN A 299 -7.65 -4.38 -4.17
CA ASN A 299 -8.61 -5.12 -3.36
C ASN A 299 -7.84 -6.07 -2.44
N GLY A 300 -7.57 -5.60 -1.22
CA GLY A 300 -6.78 -6.29 -0.22
C GLY A 300 -5.83 -5.34 0.50
N ASP A 301 -5.12 -5.87 1.47
CA ASP A 301 -4.23 -5.09 2.32
C ASP A 301 -2.89 -4.78 1.61
N VAL A 302 -2.29 -3.65 1.98
CA VAL A 302 -0.89 -3.32 1.69
C VAL A 302 -0.12 -3.47 2.99
N LYS A 303 0.75 -4.47 3.07
CA LYS A 303 1.40 -4.86 4.31
C LYS A 303 2.92 -4.92 4.16
N ILE A 304 3.64 -4.26 5.07
CA ILE A 304 5.06 -4.48 5.32
C ILE A 304 5.14 -5.27 6.62
N THR A 305 5.60 -6.53 6.55
CA THR A 305 5.70 -7.41 7.73
C THR A 305 6.86 -7.01 8.64
N GLU A 306 7.03 -7.67 9.77
CA GLU A 306 8.09 -7.40 10.75
C GLU A 306 9.50 -7.49 10.14
N THR A 307 9.73 -8.43 9.23
CA THR A 307 11.00 -8.60 8.51
C THR A 307 11.11 -7.70 7.27
N GLY A 308 9.99 -7.11 6.83
CA GLY A 308 9.90 -6.33 5.61
C GLY A 308 10.57 -4.95 5.72
N SER A 309 11.24 -4.55 4.65
CA SER A 309 11.83 -3.22 4.52
C SER A 309 11.51 -2.62 3.16
N MET A 310 11.08 -1.38 3.15
CA MET A 310 10.78 -0.67 1.92
C MET A 310 11.36 0.75 1.94
N THR A 311 12.11 1.09 0.89
CA THR A 311 12.51 2.46 0.58
C THR A 311 11.59 3.02 -0.51
N GLY A 312 11.17 4.27 -0.37
CA GLY A 312 10.17 4.94 -1.22
C GLY A 312 8.80 5.00 -0.56
N ASN A 313 7.90 5.73 -1.17
CA ASN A 313 6.60 6.04 -0.58
C ASN A 313 5.53 5.01 -0.93
N ILE A 314 4.52 4.89 -0.07
CA ILE A 314 3.22 4.28 -0.42
C ILE A 314 2.29 5.41 -0.85
N TRP A 315 2.01 5.51 -2.16
CA TRP A 315 1.12 6.52 -2.72
C TRP A 315 -0.19 5.90 -3.17
N ASN A 316 -1.27 6.27 -2.50
CA ASN A 316 -2.61 5.97 -2.95
C ASN A 316 -3.26 7.23 -3.54
N GLN A 317 -3.67 7.16 -4.80
CA GLN A 317 -4.36 8.25 -5.50
C GLN A 317 -5.80 7.88 -5.89
N THR A 318 -6.21 6.66 -5.57
CA THR A 318 -7.55 6.13 -5.86
C THR A 318 -8.04 5.28 -4.67
N THR A 319 -8.26 3.98 -4.82
CA THR A 319 -8.85 3.17 -3.75
C THR A 319 -7.96 1.99 -3.37
N ILE A 320 -7.73 1.85 -2.07
CA ILE A 320 -7.27 0.63 -1.43
C ILE A 320 -8.44 0.09 -0.61
N ASN A 321 -9.09 -0.99 -1.08
CA ASN A 321 -10.12 -1.74 -0.37
C ASN A 321 -9.46 -2.73 0.60
N GLY A 322 -8.87 -2.19 1.64
CA GLY A 322 -8.08 -2.89 2.64
C GLY A 322 -7.43 -1.90 3.58
N LYS A 323 -6.58 -2.38 4.46
CA LYS A 323 -5.74 -1.56 5.33
C LYS A 323 -4.34 -1.38 4.73
N VAL A 324 -3.66 -0.31 5.17
CA VAL A 324 -2.21 -0.18 5.02
C VAL A 324 -1.59 -0.49 6.39
N GLU A 325 -0.83 -1.58 6.48
CA GLU A 325 -0.25 -2.06 7.74
C GLU A 325 1.28 -2.09 7.66
N ILE A 326 1.93 -1.42 8.60
CA ILE A 326 3.40 -1.36 8.70
C ILE A 326 3.81 -1.98 10.03
N LYS A 327 4.47 -3.12 9.95
CA LYS A 327 5.13 -3.77 11.10
C LYS A 327 6.65 -3.72 11.02
N GLY A 328 7.19 -3.59 9.82
CA GLY A 328 8.61 -3.43 9.53
C GLY A 328 9.01 -1.97 9.32
N THR A 329 9.91 -1.73 8.38
CA THR A 329 10.45 -0.38 8.13
C THR A 329 9.99 0.17 6.78
N LEU A 330 9.41 1.37 6.82
CA LEU A 330 9.15 2.20 5.65
C LEU A 330 10.04 3.46 5.70
N THR A 331 11.07 3.47 4.85
CA THR A 331 11.88 4.67 4.61
C THR A 331 11.21 5.53 3.54
N GLY A 332 10.22 6.32 3.96
CA GLY A 332 9.33 7.11 3.11
C GLY A 332 8.10 7.55 3.88
N GLU A 333 7.07 7.97 3.15
CA GLU A 333 5.76 8.36 3.70
C GLU A 333 4.63 7.43 3.22
N ILE A 334 3.56 7.32 3.99
CA ILE A 334 2.26 6.89 3.49
C ILE A 334 1.50 8.15 3.07
N ARG A 335 1.13 8.23 1.79
CA ARG A 335 0.37 9.36 1.27
C ARG A 335 -0.92 8.91 0.59
N ASN A 336 -2.05 9.21 1.23
CA ASN A 336 -3.37 9.07 0.62
C ASN A 336 -3.72 10.39 -0.06
N ARG A 337 -3.36 10.49 -1.36
CA ARG A 337 -3.29 11.75 -2.09
C ARG A 337 -4.57 12.05 -2.85
N ASN A 338 -5.20 13.17 -2.56
CA ASN A 338 -6.31 13.68 -3.36
C ASN A 338 -5.78 14.29 -4.68
N ASN A 339 -6.04 13.62 -5.79
CA ASN A 339 -5.66 14.08 -7.13
C ASN A 339 -6.89 14.02 -8.05
N ASN A 340 -7.82 14.97 -7.90
CA ASN A 340 -9.09 15.08 -8.63
C ASN A 340 -10.05 13.88 -8.49
N SER A 341 -9.65 12.81 -7.85
CA SER A 341 -10.49 11.68 -7.43
C SER A 341 -10.33 11.51 -5.92
N GLN A 342 -11.42 11.25 -5.23
CA GLN A 342 -11.37 11.03 -3.79
C GLN A 342 -10.58 9.76 -3.50
N SER A 343 -9.32 9.90 -3.15
CA SER A 343 -8.52 8.75 -2.73
C SER A 343 -9.05 8.20 -1.40
N MET A 344 -9.09 6.88 -1.31
CA MET A 344 -9.71 6.20 -0.17
C MET A 344 -8.88 5.00 0.31
N ILE A 345 -8.78 4.85 1.61
CA ILE A 345 -8.29 3.64 2.29
C ILE A 345 -9.41 3.17 3.21
N THR A 346 -10.00 2.00 2.93
CA THR A 346 -11.26 1.60 3.57
C THR A 346 -11.09 1.07 4.99
N ASN A 347 -10.02 0.33 5.26
CA ASN A 347 -9.84 -0.36 6.55
C ASN A 347 -8.77 0.27 7.44
N GLY A 348 -8.43 1.55 7.15
CA GLY A 348 -7.53 2.33 8.00
C GLY A 348 -6.05 2.17 7.69
N ILE A 349 -5.23 2.85 8.50
CA ILE A 349 -3.77 2.79 8.46
C ILE A 349 -3.30 2.34 9.84
N ILE A 350 -2.49 1.29 9.90
CA ILE A 350 -2.00 0.70 11.15
C ILE A 350 -0.48 0.63 11.10
N VAL A 351 0.17 1.20 12.11
CA VAL A 351 1.61 1.07 12.34
C VAL A 351 1.78 0.34 13.67
N SER A 352 2.10 -0.96 13.59
CA SER A 352 2.18 -1.84 14.76
C SER A 352 3.61 -2.35 14.95
N GLY A 353 4.36 -1.74 15.83
CA GLY A 353 5.79 -2.05 16.04
C GLY A 353 6.73 -1.52 14.96
N GLY A 354 6.19 -1.08 13.82
CA GLY A 354 6.96 -0.62 12.68
C GLY A 354 7.42 0.83 12.77
N THR A 355 8.29 1.20 11.83
CA THR A 355 8.81 2.59 11.71
C THR A 355 8.49 3.17 10.34
N ILE A 356 7.98 4.41 10.32
CA ILE A 356 7.83 5.22 9.12
C ILE A 356 8.65 6.50 9.28
N THR A 357 9.61 6.73 8.37
CA THR A 357 10.57 7.84 8.55
C THR A 357 10.01 9.21 8.22
N ASN A 358 9.06 9.32 7.30
CA ASN A 358 8.51 10.62 6.87
C ASN A 358 7.04 10.82 7.29
N GLY A 359 6.46 9.82 8.02
CA GLY A 359 5.13 9.92 8.59
C GLY A 359 4.00 9.55 7.62
N ILE A 360 2.79 9.97 8.00
CA ILE A 360 1.53 9.70 7.28
C ILE A 360 0.94 11.04 6.84
N LYS A 361 0.62 11.16 5.54
CA LYS A 361 -0.11 12.31 5.00
C LYS A 361 -1.42 11.86 4.36
N ASN A 362 -2.55 12.27 4.94
CA ASN A 362 -3.87 12.01 4.39
C ASN A 362 -4.45 13.27 3.74
N GLU A 363 -4.64 13.27 2.44
CA GLU A 363 -5.32 14.30 1.66
C GLU A 363 -6.70 13.82 1.15
N GLY A 364 -6.99 12.52 1.26
CA GLY A 364 -8.24 11.87 0.86
C GLY A 364 -9.07 11.42 2.07
N THR A 365 -9.68 10.25 1.98
CA THR A 365 -10.47 9.65 3.07
C THR A 365 -9.81 8.38 3.59
N VAL A 366 -9.66 8.30 4.90
CA VAL A 366 -9.39 7.07 5.64
C VAL A 366 -10.68 6.73 6.40
N GLN A 367 -11.36 5.63 6.01
CA GLN A 367 -12.71 5.33 6.54
C GLN A 367 -12.70 4.74 7.95
N GLN A 368 -11.58 4.19 8.39
CA GLN A 368 -11.39 3.69 9.74
C GLN A 368 -10.29 4.49 10.44
N ASN A 369 -9.67 3.93 11.44
CA ASN A 369 -8.67 4.60 12.26
C ASN A 369 -7.33 4.78 11.52
N ILE A 370 -6.58 5.82 11.93
CA ILE A 370 -5.14 5.85 11.83
C ILE A 370 -4.61 5.42 13.20
N LYS A 371 -3.97 4.25 13.27
CA LYS A 371 -3.54 3.66 14.53
C LYS A 371 -2.03 3.45 14.56
N VAL A 372 -1.38 3.90 15.62
CA VAL A 372 0.03 3.66 15.90
C VAL A 372 0.11 2.94 17.24
N GLU A 373 0.60 1.71 17.23
CA GLU A 373 0.55 0.84 18.40
C GLU A 373 1.79 -0.04 18.55
N ASN A 374 1.92 -0.67 19.74
CA ASN A 374 2.91 -1.72 20.00
C ASN A 374 4.37 -1.28 19.74
N GLY A 375 4.73 -0.07 20.11
CA GLY A 375 6.06 0.49 19.83
C GLY A 375 6.22 1.11 18.44
N GLY A 376 5.13 1.31 17.72
CA GLY A 376 5.13 1.99 16.43
C GLY A 376 5.76 3.39 16.50
N ASN A 377 6.53 3.76 15.48
CA ASN A 377 7.30 5.00 15.49
C ASN A 377 7.09 5.79 14.19
N LEU A 378 6.39 6.92 14.29
CA LEU A 378 6.21 7.87 13.19
C LEU A 378 7.17 9.04 13.35
N GLN A 379 8.13 9.13 12.46
CA GLN A 379 9.12 10.20 12.39
C GLN A 379 8.69 11.28 11.39
N GLY A 380 9.60 12.20 11.08
CA GLY A 380 9.37 13.29 10.13
C GLY A 380 8.21 14.18 10.53
N GLN A 381 7.18 14.26 9.70
CA GLN A 381 6.01 15.11 9.96
C GLN A 381 5.01 14.48 10.95
N GLY A 382 5.19 13.20 11.31
CA GLY A 382 4.23 12.46 12.12
C GLY A 382 2.93 12.16 11.35
N ILE A 383 1.80 12.70 11.79
CA ILE A 383 0.50 12.56 11.10
C ILE A 383 0.04 13.93 10.60
N VAL A 384 -0.14 14.06 9.29
CA VAL A 384 -0.71 15.25 8.65
C VAL A 384 -2.03 14.86 7.99
N ASN A 385 -3.15 15.33 8.56
CA ASN A 385 -4.47 15.15 7.99
C ASN A 385 -4.96 16.44 7.32
N GLN A 386 -5.10 16.40 6.00
CA GLN A 386 -5.65 17.47 5.17
C GLN A 386 -7.02 17.07 4.57
N GLY A 387 -7.36 15.79 4.63
CA GLY A 387 -8.60 15.21 4.17
C GLY A 387 -9.51 14.80 5.33
N LYS A 388 -10.07 13.60 5.26
CA LYS A 388 -11.00 13.08 6.27
C LYS A 388 -10.47 11.76 6.87
N VAL A 389 -10.50 11.69 8.19
CA VAL A 389 -10.39 10.43 8.95
C VAL A 389 -11.76 10.20 9.59
N GLU A 390 -12.46 9.11 9.19
CA GLU A 390 -13.82 8.83 9.70
C GLU A 390 -13.78 8.14 11.07
N GLY A 391 -12.69 7.45 11.39
CA GLY A 391 -12.42 6.90 12.71
C GLY A 391 -11.62 7.82 13.61
N ASP A 392 -10.91 7.20 14.56
CA ASP A 392 -9.99 7.86 15.47
C ASP A 392 -8.59 7.98 14.88
N VAL A 393 -7.80 8.90 15.46
CA VAL A 393 -6.34 8.87 15.41
C VAL A 393 -5.85 8.33 16.76
N GLN A 394 -5.43 7.08 16.80
CA GLN A 394 -5.06 6.36 18.03
C GLN A 394 -3.55 6.16 18.13
N ILE A 395 -2.97 6.58 19.24
CA ILE A 395 -1.56 6.36 19.58
C ILE A 395 -1.51 5.56 20.88
N GLN A 396 -1.01 4.33 20.80
CA GLN A 396 -1.00 3.39 21.92
C GLN A 396 0.38 2.79 22.10
N SER A 397 1.01 2.99 23.27
CA SER A 397 2.38 2.50 23.55
C SER A 397 3.40 2.85 22.47
N SER A 398 3.34 4.06 21.91
CA SER A 398 4.00 4.41 20.64
C SER A 398 4.46 5.86 20.59
N ASN A 399 5.28 6.19 19.58
CA ASN A 399 5.85 7.51 19.41
C ASN A 399 5.43 8.14 18.08
N VAL A 400 5.04 9.41 18.13
CA VAL A 400 4.68 10.22 16.96
C VAL A 400 5.35 11.58 17.09
N THR A 401 5.93 12.11 16.02
CA THR A 401 6.58 13.42 16.07
C THR A 401 5.57 14.53 16.31
N ASN A 402 4.54 14.66 15.45
CA ASN A 402 3.49 15.68 15.53
C ASN A 402 2.16 15.13 15.00
N ILE A 403 1.07 15.81 15.34
CA ILE A 403 -0.22 15.65 14.66
C ILE A 403 -0.66 17.03 14.15
N GLN A 404 -0.85 17.15 12.85
CA GLN A 404 -1.39 18.36 12.22
C GLN A 404 -2.70 18.03 11.51
N ASN A 405 -3.79 18.69 11.91
CA ASN A 405 -5.08 18.54 11.28
C ASN A 405 -5.53 19.85 10.64
N THR A 406 -5.64 19.86 9.32
CA THR A 406 -6.26 20.93 8.53
C THR A 406 -7.53 20.44 7.81
N GLY A 407 -7.86 19.15 7.99
CA GLY A 407 -9.06 18.48 7.52
C GLY A 407 -9.98 18.09 8.68
N THR A 408 -10.62 16.94 8.59
CA THR A 408 -11.55 16.45 9.60
C THR A 408 -11.09 15.13 10.21
N VAL A 409 -11.06 15.08 11.54
CA VAL A 409 -11.04 13.85 12.32
C VAL A 409 -12.44 13.71 12.94
N THR A 410 -13.23 12.78 12.39
CA THR A 410 -14.67 12.66 12.75
C THR A 410 -14.87 12.17 14.17
N GLN A 411 -13.95 11.36 14.66
CA GLN A 411 -13.92 10.91 16.04
C GLN A 411 -12.83 11.67 16.82
N LYS A 412 -12.03 11.00 17.61
CA LYS A 412 -11.08 11.62 18.53
C LYS A 412 -9.62 11.39 18.12
N ILE A 413 -8.75 12.20 18.72
CA ILE A 413 -7.33 11.86 18.87
C ILE A 413 -7.17 11.25 20.25
N GLU A 414 -6.66 10.03 20.32
CA GLU A 414 -6.50 9.27 21.56
C GLU A 414 -5.05 8.87 21.79
N LEU A 415 -4.49 9.26 22.91
CA LEU A 415 -3.18 8.86 23.39
C LEU A 415 -3.34 8.03 24.65
N THR A 416 -2.84 6.80 24.63
CA THR A 416 -2.95 5.87 25.76
C THR A 416 -1.68 5.06 25.98
N GLN A 417 -1.54 4.48 27.19
CA GLN A 417 -0.51 3.49 27.49
C GLN A 417 0.93 3.99 27.26
N ASN A 418 1.31 5.09 27.89
CA ASN A 418 2.64 5.70 27.79
C ASN A 418 3.06 6.13 26.38
N SER A 419 2.10 6.55 25.58
CA SER A 419 2.37 7.12 24.26
C SER A 419 3.00 8.50 24.36
N THR A 420 3.78 8.85 23.33
CA THR A 420 4.43 10.17 23.28
C THR A 420 4.19 10.84 21.94
N ILE A 421 3.69 12.07 21.96
CA ILE A 421 3.85 13.02 20.86
C ILE A 421 5.00 13.94 21.23
N GLN A 422 6.11 13.90 20.46
CA GLN A 422 7.31 14.67 20.78
C GLN A 422 7.07 16.19 20.67
N GLY A 423 6.33 16.61 19.65
CA GLY A 423 5.96 17.99 19.40
C GLY A 423 4.51 18.28 19.76
N SER A 424 3.74 18.81 18.83
CA SER A 424 2.42 19.39 19.09
C SER A 424 1.28 18.65 18.36
N ILE A 425 0.07 18.83 18.90
CA ILE A 425 -1.19 18.62 18.17
C ILE A 425 -1.68 19.98 17.70
N THR A 426 -1.81 20.20 16.38
CA THR A 426 -2.31 21.45 15.82
C THR A 426 -3.59 21.19 15.03
N ASN A 427 -4.65 21.89 15.37
CA ASN A 427 -5.94 21.83 14.67
C ASN A 427 -6.30 23.20 14.07
N THR A 428 -6.60 23.20 12.77
CA THR A 428 -7.14 24.37 12.06
C THR A 428 -8.51 24.12 11.43
N ASN A 429 -9.08 22.92 11.64
CA ASN A 429 -10.42 22.55 11.17
C ASN A 429 -11.12 21.72 12.27
N THR A 430 -11.52 20.48 12.03
CA THR A 430 -12.36 19.73 12.97
C THR A 430 -11.66 18.54 13.58
N ILE A 431 -11.64 18.47 14.91
CA ILE A 431 -11.33 17.28 15.71
C ILE A 431 -12.44 17.15 16.76
N ASN A 432 -13.15 16.02 16.82
CA ASN A 432 -14.31 15.87 17.73
C ASN A 432 -13.94 15.64 19.21
N GLY A 433 -12.65 15.56 19.52
CA GLY A 433 -12.11 15.52 20.88
C GLY A 433 -10.68 15.04 20.95
N ILE A 434 -10.04 15.28 22.08
CA ILE A 434 -8.66 14.85 22.37
C ILE A 434 -8.65 14.19 23.75
N ASN A 435 -8.28 12.92 23.82
CA ASN A 435 -8.13 12.19 25.07
C ASN A 435 -6.65 11.80 25.26
N ILE A 436 -6.10 12.15 26.40
CA ILE A 436 -4.72 11.85 26.76
C ILE A 436 -4.76 11.13 28.10
N ALA A 437 -4.46 9.83 28.09
CA ALA A 437 -4.48 9.01 29.29
C ALA A 437 -3.12 8.34 29.50
N ASN A 438 -2.47 8.62 30.66
CA ASN A 438 -1.15 8.09 30.99
C ASN A 438 -0.13 8.28 29.85
N SER A 439 -0.08 9.47 29.25
CA SER A 439 0.67 9.72 28.02
C SER A 439 1.28 11.13 28.01
N GLN A 440 2.15 11.42 27.06
CA GLN A 440 2.91 12.66 27.02
C GLN A 440 2.77 13.41 25.70
N ILE A 441 2.68 14.74 25.78
CA ILE A 441 2.84 15.65 24.64
C ILE A 441 3.94 16.63 25.02
N GLY A 442 5.03 16.68 24.23
CA GLY A 442 6.15 17.59 24.49
C GLY A 442 5.82 19.06 24.22
N GLY A 443 5.03 19.32 23.18
CA GLY A 443 4.63 20.64 22.74
C GLY A 443 3.22 21.04 23.16
N ASN A 444 2.58 21.84 22.30
CA ASN A 444 1.26 22.44 22.54
C ASN A 444 0.11 21.62 21.95
N ILE A 445 -1.09 21.84 22.48
CA ILE A 445 -2.36 21.51 21.82
C ILE A 445 -2.94 22.82 21.30
N VAL A 446 -2.97 23.00 19.98
CA VAL A 446 -3.29 24.28 19.34
C VAL A 446 -4.62 24.20 18.58
N ASN A 447 -5.56 25.07 18.93
CA ASN A 447 -6.79 25.36 18.18
C ASN A 447 -6.61 26.71 17.48
N SER A 448 -6.52 26.76 16.16
CA SER A 448 -6.06 27.96 15.46
C SER A 448 -6.89 28.27 14.22
N GLY A 449 -7.41 29.50 14.16
CA GLY A 449 -8.21 30.02 13.05
C GLY A 449 -9.71 29.89 13.27
N SER A 450 -10.49 30.74 12.60
CA SER A 450 -11.94 30.83 12.77
C SER A 450 -12.72 29.56 12.45
N ASN A 451 -12.15 28.66 11.65
CA ASN A 451 -12.75 27.37 11.28
C ASN A 451 -12.33 26.24 12.22
N ALA A 452 -11.43 26.51 13.15
CA ALA A 452 -10.94 25.48 14.05
C ALA A 452 -12.02 25.11 15.08
N ASN A 453 -12.39 23.84 15.10
CA ASN A 453 -13.30 23.26 16.06
C ASN A 453 -12.62 22.06 16.72
N THR A 454 -12.19 22.22 17.94
CA THR A 454 -11.65 21.15 18.76
C THR A 454 -12.67 20.79 19.82
N GLY A 455 -13.14 19.54 19.83
CA GLY A 455 -14.03 19.02 20.85
C GLY A 455 -13.40 19.00 22.25
N ALA A 456 -14.00 18.29 23.18
CA ALA A 456 -13.50 18.24 24.54
C ALA A 456 -12.07 17.70 24.62
N ILE A 457 -11.27 18.29 25.51
CA ILE A 457 -9.89 17.87 25.80
C ILE A 457 -9.86 17.27 27.21
N ASN A 458 -9.54 15.99 27.29
CA ASN A 458 -9.44 15.27 28.55
C ASN A 458 -7.98 14.79 28.77
N ILE A 459 -7.40 15.22 29.86
CA ILE A 459 -6.03 14.87 30.27
C ILE A 459 -6.14 14.13 31.61
N THR A 460 -5.90 12.83 31.57
CA THR A 460 -6.23 11.92 32.69
C THR A 460 -5.03 11.07 33.14
N GLY A 461 -5.13 10.52 34.33
CA GLY A 461 -4.09 9.66 34.91
C GLY A 461 -2.81 10.45 35.25
N THR A 462 -1.66 9.96 34.81
CA THR A 462 -0.34 10.61 35.00
C THR A 462 0.15 11.33 33.74
N SER A 463 -0.76 11.88 32.96
CA SER A 463 -0.44 12.53 31.69
C SER A 463 0.30 13.85 31.87
N ASN A 464 1.18 14.16 30.91
CA ASN A 464 1.92 15.41 30.90
C ASN A 464 1.86 16.08 29.52
N VAL A 465 1.29 17.27 29.48
CA VAL A 465 1.38 18.17 28.33
C VAL A 465 2.41 19.25 28.68
N GLY A 466 3.63 19.14 28.14
CA GLY A 466 4.74 20.04 28.45
C GLY A 466 4.51 21.48 28.00
N GLY A 467 3.79 21.66 26.90
CA GLY A 467 3.34 22.97 26.43
C GLY A 467 1.95 23.35 26.94
N SER A 468 1.29 24.23 26.21
CA SER A 468 -0.01 24.80 26.56
C SER A 468 -1.13 24.32 25.64
N ILE A 469 -2.36 24.37 26.13
CA ILE A 469 -3.55 24.41 25.27
C ILE A 469 -3.68 25.87 24.78
N VAL A 470 -3.55 26.07 23.46
CA VAL A 470 -3.50 27.40 22.85
C VAL A 470 -4.70 27.58 21.93
N ASN A 471 -5.51 28.63 22.21
CA ASN A 471 -6.60 29.08 21.35
C ASN A 471 -6.19 30.40 20.70
N GLN A 472 -6.07 30.44 19.36
CA GLN A 472 -5.46 31.60 18.70
C GLN A 472 -6.02 31.87 17.30
N ASN A 473 -5.66 33.03 16.73
CA ASN A 473 -5.97 33.42 15.35
C ASN A 473 -7.50 33.49 15.08
N GLY A 474 -8.26 33.99 16.01
CA GLY A 474 -9.73 34.13 15.90
C GLY A 474 -10.49 32.80 16.14
N ALA A 475 -9.84 31.81 16.70
CA ALA A 475 -10.50 30.56 17.02
C ALA A 475 -11.47 30.70 18.20
N ASN A 476 -12.54 29.92 18.13
CA ASN A 476 -13.51 29.78 19.20
C ASN A 476 -13.42 28.38 19.81
N PHE A 477 -12.96 28.28 21.05
CA PHE A 477 -12.94 27.03 21.82
C PHE A 477 -14.11 27.04 22.80
N ASN A 478 -15.15 26.28 22.52
CA ASN A 478 -16.40 26.24 23.29
C ASN A 478 -16.67 24.91 24.00
N ASN A 479 -15.69 24.05 24.07
CA ASN A 479 -15.81 22.73 24.66
C ASN A 479 -15.13 22.61 26.03
N GLN A 480 -15.31 21.49 26.69
CA GLN A 480 -14.75 21.22 28.00
C GLN A 480 -13.24 20.93 27.93
N ILE A 481 -12.50 21.43 28.93
CA ILE A 481 -11.14 20.99 29.25
C ILE A 481 -11.17 20.39 30.65
N THR A 482 -10.76 19.10 30.74
CA THR A 482 -10.61 18.41 32.02
C THR A 482 -9.16 18.02 32.21
N LEU A 483 -8.58 18.45 33.33
CA LEU A 483 -7.27 18.02 33.80
C LEU A 483 -7.45 17.28 35.13
N GLU A 484 -7.25 15.97 35.13
CA GLU A 484 -7.40 15.17 36.35
C GLU A 484 -6.22 15.32 37.30
N GLN A 485 -6.47 14.98 38.57
CA GLN A 485 -5.42 14.91 39.60
C GLN A 485 -4.30 13.96 39.16
N GLY A 486 -3.05 14.35 39.36
CA GLY A 486 -1.86 13.61 38.92
C GLY A 486 -1.35 13.99 37.55
N SER A 487 -2.17 14.65 36.72
CA SER A 487 -1.78 15.17 35.42
C SER A 487 -1.16 16.57 35.51
N LYS A 488 -0.37 16.91 34.50
CA LYS A 488 0.30 18.21 34.36
C LYS A 488 0.05 18.84 33.01
N LEU A 489 -0.11 20.16 33.02
CA LEU A 489 -0.29 21.00 31.83
C LEU A 489 0.60 22.23 31.95
N GLY A 490 1.45 22.49 30.97
CA GLY A 490 2.33 23.66 30.95
C GLY A 490 1.54 24.98 31.02
N GLY A 491 0.40 25.05 30.35
CA GLY A 491 -0.49 26.19 30.48
C GLY A 491 -1.75 26.14 29.62
N ILE A 492 -2.53 27.23 29.74
CA ILE A 492 -3.67 27.52 28.86
C ILE A 492 -3.44 28.94 28.35
N SER A 493 -3.57 29.16 27.04
CA SER A 493 -3.41 30.46 26.41
C SER A 493 -4.58 30.76 25.49
N ASN A 494 -5.31 31.84 25.76
CA ASN A 494 -6.32 32.37 24.87
C ASN A 494 -5.83 33.69 24.31
N ASN A 495 -5.37 33.67 23.07
CA ASN A 495 -4.69 34.81 22.45
C ASN A 495 -5.71 35.87 21.99
N ALA A 496 -5.21 37.06 21.67
CA ALA A 496 -6.03 38.16 21.20
C ALA A 496 -6.95 37.77 20.04
N ASN A 497 -8.15 38.33 19.98
CA ASN A 497 -9.23 38.07 19.02
C ASN A 497 -9.79 36.63 19.05
N SER A 498 -9.41 35.82 20.02
CA SER A 498 -9.92 34.44 20.18
C SER A 498 -10.85 34.37 21.40
N THR A 499 -11.79 33.42 21.35
CA THR A 499 -12.77 33.21 22.42
C THR A 499 -12.61 31.80 23.01
N MET A 500 -12.58 31.71 24.33
CA MET A 500 -12.66 30.47 25.07
C MET A 500 -13.90 30.52 25.97
N SER A 501 -14.88 29.64 25.72
CA SER A 501 -16.20 29.72 26.38
C SER A 501 -16.68 28.38 26.98
N GLY A 502 -15.86 27.34 26.96
CA GLY A 502 -16.19 26.03 27.55
C GLY A 502 -16.05 26.02 29.08
N THR A 503 -16.19 24.85 29.68
CA THR A 503 -15.94 24.63 31.11
C THR A 503 -14.52 24.07 31.32
N LEU A 504 -13.75 24.71 32.22
CA LEU A 504 -12.40 24.28 32.57
C LEU A 504 -12.39 23.72 34.00
N THR A 505 -12.18 22.42 34.13
CA THR A 505 -12.05 21.74 35.42
C THR A 505 -10.60 21.29 35.60
N LEU A 506 -9.86 22.02 36.41
CA LEU A 506 -8.40 21.83 36.55
C LEU A 506 -8.05 21.28 37.94
N ASN A 507 -8.07 19.93 38.04
CA ASN A 507 -7.73 19.19 39.26
C ASN A 507 -6.26 18.75 39.26
N GLY A 508 -5.52 18.95 38.17
CA GLY A 508 -4.08 18.72 38.05
C GLY A 508 -3.25 20.00 38.13
N GLU A 509 -1.94 19.89 37.98
CA GLU A 509 -1.04 21.05 38.02
C GLU A 509 -1.06 21.82 36.69
N VAL A 510 -1.17 23.16 36.74
CA VAL A 510 -1.09 24.04 35.56
C VAL A 510 0.02 25.08 35.79
N GLY A 511 0.91 25.23 34.79
CA GLY A 511 1.97 26.25 34.87
C GLY A 511 1.40 27.67 34.84
N ALA A 512 0.70 28.07 33.77
CA ALA A 512 0.13 29.38 33.64
C ALA A 512 -1.19 29.38 32.87
N ILE A 513 -2.08 30.31 33.16
CA ILE A 513 -3.28 30.65 32.38
C ILE A 513 -3.10 32.08 31.88
N ASN A 514 -2.96 32.25 30.57
CA ASN A 514 -2.79 33.57 29.92
C ASN A 514 -4.00 33.89 29.07
N ASN A 515 -4.58 35.08 29.23
CA ASN A 515 -5.70 35.56 28.44
C ASN A 515 -5.44 36.94 27.87
N ALA A 516 -5.41 37.07 26.57
CA ALA A 516 -5.40 38.30 25.80
C ALA A 516 -6.68 38.51 24.99
N GLY A 517 -7.54 37.48 24.94
CA GLY A 517 -8.81 37.45 24.22
C GLY A 517 -10.03 37.49 25.13
N LYS A 518 -11.12 36.88 24.67
CA LYS A 518 -12.34 36.73 25.46
C LYS A 518 -12.37 35.35 26.12
N PHE A 519 -12.38 35.33 27.46
CA PHE A 519 -12.43 34.13 28.28
C PHE A 519 -13.77 34.07 29.02
N ASP A 520 -14.77 33.47 28.34
CA ASP A 520 -16.13 33.29 28.89
C ASP A 520 -16.30 31.94 29.57
N SER A 521 -15.20 31.24 29.83
CA SER A 521 -15.22 29.89 30.43
C SER A 521 -15.45 29.99 31.95
N THR A 522 -16.20 29.02 32.48
CA THR A 522 -16.19 28.77 33.93
C THR A 522 -14.86 28.09 34.28
N LEU A 523 -14.14 28.65 35.23
CA LEU A 523 -12.83 28.18 35.65
C LEU A 523 -12.85 27.67 37.09
N THR A 524 -12.62 26.38 37.30
CA THR A 524 -12.54 25.74 38.61
C THR A 524 -11.15 25.15 38.83
N LEU A 525 -10.46 25.58 39.88
CA LEU A 525 -9.09 25.23 40.22
C LEU A 525 -9.07 24.44 41.54
N SER A 526 -8.62 23.16 41.47
CA SER A 526 -8.53 22.30 42.66
C SER A 526 -7.10 21.85 42.97
N ASN A 527 -6.12 22.40 42.24
CA ASN A 527 -4.68 22.11 42.43
C ASN A 527 -3.84 23.38 42.15
N LYS A 528 -2.54 23.20 42.02
CA LYS A 528 -1.61 24.33 41.83
C LYS A 528 -1.71 24.92 40.41
N VAL A 529 -1.90 26.20 40.34
CA VAL A 529 -1.73 27.06 39.16
C VAL A 529 -0.62 28.07 39.47
N GLY A 530 0.43 28.06 38.65
CA GLY A 530 1.58 28.95 38.87
C GLY A 530 1.18 30.43 38.75
N GLN A 531 0.46 30.76 37.66
CA GLN A 531 0.05 32.12 37.37
C GLN A 531 -1.28 32.19 36.62
N ILE A 532 -2.11 33.19 36.90
CA ILE A 532 -3.19 33.65 36.04
C ILE A 532 -2.83 35.05 35.58
N ASN A 533 -2.72 35.25 34.26
CA ASN A 533 -2.37 36.54 33.66
C ASN A 533 -3.49 36.96 32.68
N ASN A 534 -4.24 38.01 33.00
CA ASN A 534 -5.20 38.63 32.11
C ASN A 534 -4.62 39.94 31.57
N GLU A 535 -4.22 39.90 30.30
CA GLU A 535 -3.58 41.04 29.63
C GLU A 535 -4.53 42.24 29.45
N GLU A 536 -4.02 43.39 29.03
CA GLU A 536 -4.78 44.62 28.84
C GLU A 536 -6.01 44.47 27.92
N SER A 537 -5.85 43.70 26.84
CA SER A 537 -6.94 43.38 25.91
C SER A 537 -7.86 42.25 26.40
N GLY A 538 -7.45 41.53 27.44
CA GLY A 538 -8.13 40.35 27.94
C GLY A 538 -9.40 40.64 28.74
N THR A 539 -10.43 39.84 28.49
CA THR A 539 -11.66 39.87 29.29
C THR A 539 -11.94 38.48 29.84
N ILE A 540 -12.06 38.35 31.17
CA ILE A 540 -12.54 37.15 31.86
C ILE A 540 -13.95 37.45 32.35
N SER A 541 -14.96 36.88 31.67
CA SER A 541 -16.36 37.25 31.83
C SER A 541 -17.10 36.44 32.89
N ASN A 542 -16.55 35.31 33.35
CA ASN A 542 -17.14 34.48 34.39
C ASN A 542 -16.25 34.43 35.63
N ASP A 543 -16.86 34.05 36.75
CA ASP A 543 -16.15 33.93 38.02
C ASP A 543 -15.12 32.83 38.00
N ILE A 544 -14.01 33.03 38.69
CA ILE A 544 -12.99 32.04 38.95
C ILE A 544 -13.21 31.46 40.34
N THR A 545 -13.25 30.13 40.45
CA THR A 545 -13.36 29.44 41.73
C THR A 545 -12.06 28.72 42.05
N ILE A 546 -11.43 29.07 43.15
CA ILE A 546 -10.30 28.36 43.74
C ILE A 546 -10.84 27.50 44.86
N ASN A 547 -10.92 26.19 44.67
CA ASN A 547 -11.43 25.26 45.66
C ASN A 547 -10.48 25.05 46.83
N ASN A 548 -10.94 24.42 47.89
CA ASN A 548 -10.10 23.96 48.98
C ASN A 548 -9.02 22.98 48.43
N GLY A 549 -7.76 23.26 48.76
CA GLY A 549 -6.60 22.54 48.19
C GLY A 549 -6.05 23.12 46.88
N GLY A 550 -6.80 23.98 46.22
CA GLY A 550 -6.32 24.75 45.07
C GLY A 550 -5.38 25.91 45.50
N SER A 551 -4.42 26.23 44.65
CA SER A 551 -3.52 27.37 44.89
C SER A 551 -3.17 28.12 43.62
N VAL A 552 -3.14 29.43 43.68
CA VAL A 552 -2.68 30.34 42.62
C VAL A 552 -1.49 31.12 43.12
N GLY A 553 -0.33 30.99 42.46
CA GLY A 553 0.89 31.68 42.85
C GLY A 553 0.81 33.18 42.62
N THR A 554 0.44 33.58 41.40
CA THR A 554 0.26 35.00 41.05
C THR A 554 -0.99 35.20 40.21
N LEU A 555 -1.81 36.16 40.59
CA LEU A 555 -2.89 36.74 39.80
C LEU A 555 -2.46 38.09 39.28
N ALA A 556 -2.28 38.24 37.97
CA ALA A 556 -1.99 39.49 37.31
C ALA A 556 -3.18 39.88 36.43
N ASN A 557 -3.78 41.04 36.64
CA ASN A 557 -4.89 41.53 35.82
C ASN A 557 -4.59 42.97 35.34
N ALA A 558 -4.43 43.11 34.03
CA ALA A 558 -4.36 44.40 33.34
C ALA A 558 -5.63 44.72 32.54
N GLY A 559 -6.46 43.68 32.27
CA GLY A 559 -7.72 43.78 31.51
C GLY A 559 -8.96 43.87 32.41
N THR A 560 -10.03 43.15 32.01
CA THR A 560 -11.28 43.07 32.76
C THR A 560 -11.50 41.68 33.33
N MET A 561 -11.87 41.57 34.61
CA MET A 561 -12.10 40.32 35.32
C MET A 561 -13.32 40.40 36.23
N GLN A 562 -14.10 39.31 36.32
CA GLN A 562 -15.22 39.18 37.25
C GLN A 562 -14.75 38.80 38.67
N ASN A 563 -15.60 38.14 39.46
CA ASN A 563 -15.30 37.78 40.83
C ASN A 563 -14.34 36.57 40.90
N ILE A 564 -13.64 36.52 42.00
CA ILE A 564 -12.84 35.33 42.39
C ILE A 564 -13.37 34.81 43.72
N THR A 565 -13.90 33.60 43.73
CA THR A 565 -14.23 32.90 44.95
C THR A 565 -13.04 32.09 45.38
N ASN A 566 -12.38 32.46 46.46
CA ASN A 566 -11.18 31.82 46.93
C ASN A 566 -11.39 31.02 48.21
N ASN A 567 -11.58 29.71 48.08
CA ASN A 567 -11.62 28.73 49.16
C ASN A 567 -10.26 28.04 49.40
N GLY A 568 -9.22 28.43 48.65
CA GLY A 568 -7.88 27.85 48.67
C GLY A 568 -6.80 28.87 49.04
N THR A 569 -5.73 28.92 48.25
CA THR A 569 -4.62 29.88 48.46
C THR A 569 -4.39 30.76 47.24
N LEU A 570 -4.38 32.05 47.43
CA LEU A 570 -3.99 33.08 46.45
C LEU A 570 -2.81 33.90 47.03
N SER A 571 -1.59 33.71 46.45
CA SER A 571 -0.39 34.25 47.11
C SER A 571 -0.12 35.72 46.76
N ASN A 572 -0.12 36.09 45.48
CA ASN A 572 0.16 37.44 45.01
C ASN A 572 -0.94 37.93 44.09
N ILE A 573 -1.30 39.21 44.24
CA ILE A 573 -2.30 39.90 43.39
C ILE A 573 -1.70 41.19 42.87
N ASN A 574 -1.65 41.30 41.52
CA ASN A 574 -1.24 42.51 40.82
C ASN A 574 -2.38 42.91 39.92
N ASN A 575 -3.15 43.93 40.32
CA ASN A 575 -4.29 44.43 39.55
C ASN A 575 -4.07 45.86 39.09
N SER A 576 -3.88 46.08 37.80
CA SER A 576 -3.85 47.41 37.16
C SER A 576 -5.07 47.63 36.28
N GLY A 577 -5.89 46.62 36.05
CA GLY A 577 -7.11 46.67 35.26
C GLY A 577 -8.38 46.76 36.12
N THR A 578 -9.49 46.27 35.58
CA THR A 578 -10.79 46.21 36.27
C THR A 578 -11.02 44.81 36.82
N MET A 579 -11.31 44.70 38.11
CA MET A 579 -11.68 43.44 38.78
C MET A 579 -12.82 43.71 39.75
N GLN A 580 -13.82 42.83 39.82
CA GLN A 580 -14.95 43.06 40.72
C GLN A 580 -14.57 42.78 42.19
N ALA A 581 -14.70 41.56 42.64
CA ALA A 581 -14.44 41.22 44.03
C ALA A 581 -13.62 39.93 44.17
N ILE A 582 -12.91 39.80 45.29
CA ILE A 582 -12.33 38.55 45.77
C ILE A 582 -13.03 38.21 47.09
N THR A 583 -13.68 37.07 47.15
CA THR A 583 -14.46 36.60 48.31
C THR A 583 -13.89 35.28 48.87
#